data_1bd0a0080b52afcc3fe9220a6aaa08b3
#
_entry.id   1bd0a0080b52afcc3fe9220a6aaa08b3
#
_cell.length_a   1.000
_cell.length_b   1.000
_cell.length_c   1.000
_cell.angle_alpha   90.00
_cell.angle_beta   90.00
_cell.angle_gamma   90.00
#
_symmetry.space_group_name_H-M   'P 1'
#
loop_
_entity.id
_entity.type
_entity.pdbx_description
1 polymer ?
#
loop_
_entity_poly.entity_id
_entity_poly.type
_entity_poly.pdbx_seq_one_letter_code
_entity_poly.pdbx_strand_id
1 'polypeptide(L)'
;MTKQKYIMALDAGTTSNRCILFNARGEMCSVAQKEFTQYFPKPGWVEHDANEIWTTQLGVALSAMNEVGASAEDIAAIGITNQRETTIVWDRDTGEPVYHAIVWQCRRTSEYCDELKARGLTDLIRQKTGLVIDAYFSATKL
;
A
#
# COMPACT_ATOMS: atom_id res chain seq x y z
N MET A 1 -22.15 21.20 23.29
CA MET A 1 -20.87 20.47 23.38
C MET A 1 -20.33 20.32 21.96
N THR A 2 -19.12 20.77 21.69
CA THR A 2 -18.46 20.52 20.39
C THR A 2 -18.23 19.03 20.24
N LYS A 3 -18.77 18.44 19.15
CA LYS A 3 -18.62 17.02 18.84
C LYS A 3 -17.12 16.72 18.67
N GLN A 4 -16.65 15.62 19.23
CA GLN A 4 -15.25 15.22 19.13
C GLN A 4 -14.85 15.00 17.68
N LYS A 5 -13.70 15.54 17.26
CA LYS A 5 -13.12 15.34 15.93
C LYS A 5 -11.94 14.38 16.01
N TYR A 6 -11.75 13.63 14.94
CA TYR A 6 -10.68 12.64 14.83
C TYR A 6 -9.81 12.89 13.60
N ILE A 7 -8.55 12.50 13.69
CA ILE A 7 -7.66 12.29 12.54
C ILE A 7 -7.62 10.78 12.31
N MET A 8 -7.92 10.38 11.07
CA MET A 8 -7.87 8.99 10.65
C MET A 8 -6.51 8.71 10.02
N ALA A 9 -5.78 7.72 10.53
CA ALA A 9 -4.55 7.21 9.93
C ALA A 9 -4.83 5.86 9.26
N LEU A 10 -4.65 5.79 7.94
CA LEU A 10 -4.76 4.58 7.14
C LEU A 10 -3.36 4.05 6.85
N ASP A 11 -3.09 2.82 7.31
CA ASP A 11 -1.80 2.14 7.12
C ASP A 11 -2.00 0.92 6.23
N ALA A 12 -1.63 1.05 4.95
CA ALA A 12 -1.64 -0.05 3.99
C ALA A 12 -0.30 -0.80 4.08
N GLY A 13 -0.22 -1.75 5.00
CA GLY A 13 0.96 -2.58 5.22
C GLY A 13 1.11 -3.70 4.19
N THR A 14 2.20 -4.44 4.26
CA THR A 14 2.50 -5.55 3.31
C THR A 14 1.60 -6.76 3.53
N THR A 15 1.20 -7.04 4.76
CA THR A 15 0.42 -8.24 5.10
C THR A 15 -0.96 -7.94 5.66
N SER A 16 -1.20 -6.69 6.04
CA SER A 16 -2.46 -6.25 6.66
C SER A 16 -2.68 -4.77 6.45
N ASN A 17 -3.94 -4.37 6.49
CA ASN A 17 -4.37 -2.98 6.56
C ASN A 17 -4.76 -2.62 7.99
N ARG A 18 -4.50 -1.37 8.38
CA ARG A 18 -4.83 -0.83 9.69
C ARG A 18 -5.47 0.54 9.56
N CYS A 19 -6.39 0.84 10.45
CA CYS A 19 -6.90 2.18 10.69
C CYS A 19 -6.77 2.54 12.16
N ILE A 20 -6.30 3.76 12.44
CA ILE A 20 -6.21 4.31 13.79
C ILE A 20 -6.92 5.65 13.80
N LEU A 21 -7.77 5.90 14.80
CA LEU A 21 -8.37 7.21 15.05
C LEU A 21 -7.67 7.89 16.22
N PHE A 22 -7.18 9.10 15.98
CA PHE A 22 -6.57 9.96 16.99
C PHE A 22 -7.48 11.15 17.32
N ASN A 23 -7.53 11.54 18.58
CA ASN A 23 -8.19 12.79 18.98
C ASN A 23 -7.27 14.01 18.80
N ALA A 24 -7.77 15.20 19.11
CA ALA A 24 -7.02 16.46 19.01
C ALA A 24 -5.77 16.54 19.93
N ARG A 25 -5.66 15.65 20.92
CA ARG A 25 -4.49 15.54 21.81
C ARG A 25 -3.44 14.55 21.30
N GLY A 26 -3.70 13.88 20.15
CA GLY A 26 -2.84 12.82 19.63
C GLY A 26 -3.00 11.49 20.36
N GLU A 27 -4.04 11.32 21.15
CA GLU A 27 -4.33 10.07 21.84
C GLU A 27 -5.07 9.13 20.88
N MET A 28 -4.66 7.86 20.86
CA MET A 28 -5.29 6.80 20.09
C MET A 28 -6.64 6.43 20.73
N CYS A 29 -7.73 6.62 19.97
CA CYS A 29 -9.10 6.39 20.43
C CYS A 29 -9.65 5.04 19.97
N SER A 30 -9.26 4.57 18.78
CA SER A 30 -9.61 3.24 18.28
C SER A 30 -8.56 2.72 17.30
N VAL A 31 -8.49 1.39 17.15
CA VAL A 31 -7.61 0.68 16.21
C VAL A 31 -8.36 -0.50 15.62
N ALA A 32 -8.37 -0.61 14.30
CA ALA A 32 -8.81 -1.81 13.62
C ALA A 32 -7.73 -2.27 12.63
N GLN A 33 -7.49 -3.58 12.57
CA GLN A 33 -6.51 -4.20 11.68
C GLN A 33 -7.09 -5.48 11.10
N LYS A 34 -6.76 -5.77 9.83
CA LYS A 34 -7.13 -7.02 9.17
C LYS A 34 -6.06 -7.42 8.17
N GLU A 35 -5.68 -8.69 8.20
CA GLU A 35 -4.83 -9.32 7.20
C GLU A 35 -5.58 -9.54 5.89
N PHE A 36 -4.83 -9.65 4.79
CA PHE A 36 -5.34 -10.00 3.47
C PHE A 36 -4.45 -11.08 2.82
N THR A 37 -4.96 -11.71 1.77
CA THR A 37 -4.32 -12.86 1.14
C THR A 37 -2.99 -12.51 0.48
N GLN A 38 -1.98 -13.34 0.72
CA GLN A 38 -0.67 -13.28 0.06
C GLN A 38 -0.61 -14.39 -0.99
N TYR A 39 -0.31 -14.05 -2.24
CA TYR A 39 -0.21 -15.01 -3.34
C TYR A 39 1.26 -15.25 -3.72
N PHE A 40 1.65 -16.51 -3.83
CA PHE A 40 3.00 -16.96 -4.20
C PHE A 40 2.93 -17.89 -5.42
N PRO A 41 2.60 -17.37 -6.62
CA PRO A 41 2.31 -18.22 -7.78
C PRO A 41 3.51 -19.01 -8.32
N LYS A 42 4.74 -18.53 -8.05
CA LYS A 42 6.00 -19.20 -8.41
C LYS A 42 7.07 -18.88 -7.35
N PRO A 43 8.17 -19.65 -7.28
CA PRO A 43 9.30 -19.32 -6.40
C PRO A 43 9.79 -17.88 -6.62
N GLY A 44 9.88 -17.10 -5.54
CA GLY A 44 10.29 -15.70 -5.57
C GLY A 44 9.26 -14.70 -6.11
N TRP A 45 8.05 -15.15 -6.48
CA TRP A 45 6.96 -14.28 -6.89
C TRP A 45 6.04 -13.98 -5.71
N VAL A 46 5.66 -12.72 -5.56
CA VAL A 46 4.74 -12.26 -4.52
C VAL A 46 3.73 -11.31 -5.15
N GLU A 47 2.45 -11.60 -4.94
CA GLU A 47 1.32 -10.84 -5.49
C GLU A 47 0.25 -10.61 -4.44
N HIS A 48 -0.52 -9.54 -4.62
CA HIS A 48 -1.73 -9.26 -3.86
C HIS A 48 -2.90 -8.94 -4.78
N ASP A 49 -4.12 -9.22 -4.33
CA ASP A 49 -5.33 -8.73 -4.98
C ASP A 49 -5.55 -7.26 -4.56
N ALA A 50 -5.52 -6.35 -5.54
CA ALA A 50 -5.69 -4.92 -5.29
C ALA A 50 -7.10 -4.59 -4.74
N ASN A 51 -8.13 -5.32 -5.18
CA ASN A 51 -9.50 -5.15 -4.68
C ASN A 51 -9.63 -5.65 -3.24
N GLU A 52 -8.94 -6.73 -2.86
CA GLU A 52 -8.90 -7.20 -1.48
C GLU A 52 -8.17 -6.19 -0.57
N ILE A 53 -7.07 -5.58 -1.03
CA ILE A 53 -6.40 -4.49 -0.28
C ILE A 53 -7.39 -3.34 -0.03
N TRP A 54 -8.09 -2.88 -1.08
CA TRP A 54 -9.05 -1.78 -0.97
C TRP A 54 -10.20 -2.10 -0.02
N THR A 55 -10.86 -3.23 -0.21
CA THR A 55 -12.01 -3.62 0.61
C THR A 55 -11.63 -3.87 2.07
N THR A 56 -10.44 -4.42 2.31
CA THR A 56 -9.90 -4.60 3.66
C THR A 56 -9.59 -3.26 4.32
N GLN A 57 -8.97 -2.31 3.59
CA GLN A 57 -8.66 -0.97 4.12
C GLN A 57 -9.94 -0.20 4.48
N LEU A 58 -10.95 -0.24 3.60
CA LEU A 58 -12.25 0.36 3.88
C LEU A 58 -12.92 -0.30 5.09
N GLY A 59 -12.86 -1.62 5.16
CA GLY A 59 -13.44 -2.38 6.28
C GLY A 59 -12.85 -2.00 7.63
N VAL A 60 -11.52 -1.87 7.75
CA VAL A 60 -10.88 -1.46 9.01
C VAL A 60 -11.15 0.00 9.34
N ALA A 61 -11.29 0.89 8.34
CA ALA A 61 -11.67 2.27 8.57
C ALA A 61 -13.07 2.37 9.18
N LEU A 62 -14.05 1.68 8.61
CA LEU A 62 -15.41 1.62 9.13
C LEU A 62 -15.47 0.98 10.52
N SER A 63 -14.70 -0.08 10.75
CA SER A 63 -14.63 -0.73 12.07
C SER A 63 -14.09 0.22 13.15
N ALA A 64 -13.01 0.94 12.87
CA ALA A 64 -12.44 1.91 13.80
C ALA A 64 -13.41 3.06 14.10
N MET A 65 -14.15 3.55 13.10
CA MET A 65 -15.18 4.57 13.30
C MET A 65 -16.34 4.07 14.17
N ASN A 66 -16.81 2.86 13.91
CA ASN A 66 -17.93 2.26 14.64
C ASN A 66 -17.58 2.04 16.12
N GLU A 67 -16.34 1.68 16.44
CA GLU A 67 -15.88 1.46 17.82
C GLU A 67 -16.07 2.69 18.72
N VAL A 68 -15.88 3.89 18.16
CA VAL A 68 -16.05 5.16 18.90
C VAL A 68 -17.34 5.89 18.55
N GLY A 69 -18.23 5.29 17.78
CA GLY A 69 -19.49 5.90 17.33
C GLY A 69 -19.29 7.14 16.45
N ALA A 70 -18.16 7.24 15.72
CA ALA A 70 -17.86 8.35 14.83
C ALA A 70 -18.58 8.20 13.48
N SER A 71 -19.04 9.34 12.95
CA SER A 71 -19.52 9.46 11.56
C SER A 71 -18.44 10.08 10.66
N ALA A 72 -18.67 10.09 9.36
CA ALA A 72 -17.75 10.74 8.40
C ALA A 72 -17.50 12.22 8.72
N GLU A 73 -18.53 12.92 9.23
CA GLU A 73 -18.44 14.32 9.65
C GLU A 73 -17.50 14.54 10.82
N ASP A 74 -17.21 13.49 11.60
CA ASP A 74 -16.31 13.58 12.76
C ASP A 74 -14.85 13.39 12.37
N ILE A 75 -14.56 13.01 11.13
CA ILE A 75 -13.21 12.89 10.59
C ILE A 75 -12.76 14.25 10.06
N ALA A 76 -11.80 14.87 10.73
CA ALA A 76 -11.26 16.17 10.37
C ALA A 76 -10.19 16.09 9.26
N ALA A 77 -9.43 15.01 9.23
CA ALA A 77 -8.38 14.75 8.23
C ALA A 77 -8.07 13.26 8.12
N ILE A 78 -7.51 12.85 6.99
CA ILE A 78 -7.04 11.49 6.72
C ILE A 78 -5.57 11.56 6.37
N GLY A 79 -4.73 10.80 7.10
CA GLY A 79 -3.34 10.52 6.76
C GLY A 79 -3.24 9.12 6.18
N ILE A 80 -2.47 8.95 5.10
CA ILE A 80 -2.32 7.67 4.42
C ILE A 80 -0.84 7.32 4.33
N THR A 81 -0.47 6.11 4.73
CA THR A 81 0.80 5.47 4.35
C THR A 81 0.52 4.27 3.48
N ASN A 82 1.32 4.10 2.43
CA ASN A 82 1.13 3.06 1.43
C ASN A 82 2.10 1.89 1.62
N GLN A 83 1.84 0.81 0.88
CA GLN A 83 2.80 -0.25 0.63
C GLN A 83 3.73 0.20 -0.52
N ARG A 84 4.87 0.82 -0.17
CA ARG A 84 5.81 1.40 -1.15
C ARG A 84 6.27 0.35 -2.16
N GLU A 85 6.52 0.78 -3.41
CA GLU A 85 7.04 -0.03 -4.54
C GLU A 85 6.16 -1.21 -4.97
N THR A 86 5.06 -1.48 -4.30
CA THR A 86 4.06 -2.42 -4.81
C THR A 86 3.34 -1.79 -6.01
N THR A 87 3.39 -2.47 -7.15
CA THR A 87 2.95 -1.93 -8.43
C THR A 87 1.56 -2.42 -8.77
N ILE A 88 0.65 -1.49 -9.04
CA ILE A 88 -0.72 -1.75 -9.50
C ILE A 88 -0.94 -0.97 -10.79
N VAL A 89 -1.46 -1.65 -11.81
CA VAL A 89 -1.97 -1.04 -13.04
C VAL A 89 -3.45 -1.38 -13.15
N TRP A 90 -4.26 -0.38 -13.46
CA TRP A 90 -5.70 -0.55 -13.60
C TRP A 90 -6.24 0.16 -14.83
N ASP A 91 -7.36 -0.33 -15.34
CA ASP A 91 -8.09 0.31 -16.43
C ASP A 91 -8.70 1.63 -15.92
N ARG A 92 -8.48 2.70 -16.65
CA ARG A 92 -8.88 4.05 -16.24
C ARG A 92 -10.40 4.24 -16.24
N ASP A 93 -11.09 3.58 -17.14
CA ASP A 93 -12.52 3.79 -17.35
C ASP A 93 -13.35 2.92 -16.42
N THR A 94 -12.89 1.70 -16.15
CA THR A 94 -13.59 0.74 -15.28
C THR A 94 -13.11 0.77 -13.82
N GLY A 95 -11.86 1.20 -13.57
CA GLY A 95 -11.20 1.14 -12.27
C GLY A 95 -10.69 -0.27 -11.90
N GLU A 96 -10.87 -1.27 -12.78
CA GLU A 96 -10.49 -2.65 -12.50
C GLU A 96 -8.97 -2.85 -12.69
N PRO A 97 -8.30 -3.56 -11.74
CA PRO A 97 -6.91 -3.94 -11.90
C PRO A 97 -6.74 -4.87 -13.11
N VAL A 98 -5.76 -4.59 -13.98
CA VAL A 98 -5.46 -5.44 -15.13
C VAL A 98 -4.71 -6.72 -14.76
N TYR A 99 -4.11 -6.72 -13.57
CA TYR A 99 -3.37 -7.85 -13.00
C TYR A 99 -3.27 -7.68 -11.47
N HIS A 100 -2.89 -8.75 -10.75
CA HIS A 100 -2.56 -8.65 -9.34
C HIS A 100 -1.47 -7.60 -9.09
N ALA A 101 -1.53 -6.95 -7.95
CA ALA A 101 -0.47 -6.08 -7.49
C ALA A 101 0.85 -6.86 -7.35
N ILE A 102 1.90 -6.42 -8.05
CA ILE A 102 3.22 -7.03 -7.93
C ILE A 102 3.93 -6.39 -6.73
N VAL A 103 4.15 -7.19 -5.69
CA VAL A 103 4.64 -6.71 -4.39
C VAL A 103 6.12 -6.34 -4.48
N TRP A 104 6.56 -5.39 -3.66
CA TRP A 104 7.95 -4.95 -3.56
C TRP A 104 8.94 -6.10 -3.28
N GLN A 105 8.50 -7.14 -2.58
CA GLN A 105 9.29 -8.36 -2.28
C GLN A 105 9.47 -9.29 -3.49
N CYS A 106 8.67 -9.09 -4.57
CA CYS A 106 8.69 -9.96 -5.73
C CYS A 106 10.00 -9.88 -6.48
N ARG A 107 10.60 -11.03 -6.78
CA ARG A 107 11.90 -11.15 -7.46
C ARG A 107 11.80 -11.51 -8.94
N ARG A 108 10.58 -11.49 -9.54
CA ARG A 108 10.35 -11.89 -10.94
C ARG A 108 11.19 -11.14 -11.97
N THR A 109 11.61 -9.91 -11.66
CA THR A 109 12.37 -9.05 -12.56
C THR A 109 13.87 -9.03 -12.25
N SER A 110 14.37 -9.91 -11.36
CA SER A 110 15.78 -9.93 -10.95
C SER A 110 16.72 -10.16 -12.12
N GLU A 111 16.40 -11.10 -13.02
CA GLU A 111 17.22 -11.38 -14.22
C GLU A 111 17.31 -10.15 -15.12
N TYR A 112 16.19 -9.46 -15.35
CA TYR A 112 16.18 -8.21 -16.12
C TYR A 112 16.99 -7.11 -15.44
N CYS A 113 16.96 -7.01 -14.12
CA CYS A 113 17.81 -6.09 -13.37
C CYS A 113 19.30 -6.39 -13.58
N ASP A 114 19.68 -7.66 -13.61
CA ASP A 114 21.07 -8.08 -13.87
C ASP A 114 21.51 -7.79 -15.31
N GLU A 115 20.63 -7.98 -16.29
CA GLU A 115 20.85 -7.53 -17.67
C GLU A 115 21.11 -6.02 -17.77
N LEU A 116 20.32 -5.19 -17.08
CA LEU A 116 20.49 -3.74 -17.07
C LEU A 116 21.85 -3.35 -16.45
N LYS A 117 22.28 -4.02 -15.39
CA LYS A 117 23.61 -3.83 -14.79
C LYS A 117 24.72 -4.23 -15.75
N ALA A 118 24.59 -5.38 -16.39
CA ALA A 118 25.56 -5.86 -17.40
C ALA A 118 25.70 -4.92 -18.59
N ARG A 119 24.64 -4.21 -18.95
CA ARG A 119 24.63 -3.13 -19.98
C ARG A 119 25.29 -1.83 -19.50
N GLY A 120 25.81 -1.77 -18.26
CA GLY A 120 26.49 -0.59 -17.73
C GLY A 120 25.56 0.57 -17.31
N LEU A 121 24.27 0.29 -17.07
CA LEU A 121 23.28 1.34 -16.77
C LEU A 121 23.25 1.76 -15.30
N THR A 122 24.06 1.14 -14.43
CA THR A 122 24.06 1.37 -12.98
C THR A 122 24.28 2.85 -12.63
N ASP A 123 25.33 3.47 -13.19
CA ASP A 123 25.68 4.85 -12.89
C ASP A 123 24.64 5.83 -13.44
N LEU A 124 24.11 5.57 -14.63
CA LEU A 124 23.08 6.38 -15.23
C LEU A 124 21.81 6.40 -14.37
N ILE A 125 21.34 5.22 -13.95
CA ILE A 125 20.12 5.08 -13.10
C ILE A 125 20.37 5.79 -11.77
N ARG A 126 21.52 5.54 -11.13
CA ARG A 126 21.86 6.18 -9.86
C ARG A 126 21.92 7.71 -9.98
N GLN A 127 22.52 8.21 -11.03
CA GLN A 127 22.63 9.66 -11.27
C GLN A 127 21.26 10.32 -11.48
N LYS A 128 20.34 9.64 -12.21
CA LYS A 128 19.03 10.17 -12.54
C LYS A 128 18.01 10.04 -11.42
N THR A 129 18.11 9.00 -10.59
CA THR A 129 17.03 8.64 -9.63
C THR A 129 17.52 8.60 -8.17
N GLY A 130 18.83 8.52 -7.94
CA GLY A 130 19.41 8.25 -6.61
C GLY A 130 19.28 6.77 -6.18
N LEU A 131 18.66 5.92 -7.00
CA LEU A 131 18.33 4.52 -6.67
C LEU A 131 19.30 3.54 -7.33
N VAL A 132 19.31 2.31 -6.82
CA VAL A 132 20.02 1.18 -7.43
C VAL A 132 19.11 0.42 -8.38
N ILE A 133 19.67 -0.37 -9.31
CA ILE A 133 18.89 -1.30 -10.13
C ILE A 133 18.59 -2.54 -9.30
N ASP A 134 17.34 -2.69 -8.90
CA ASP A 134 16.85 -3.85 -8.13
C ASP A 134 15.38 -4.13 -8.41
N ALA A 135 15.00 -5.41 -8.34
CA ALA A 135 13.61 -5.86 -8.47
C ALA A 135 12.67 -5.35 -7.37
N TYR A 136 13.22 -4.77 -6.31
CA TYR A 136 12.43 -4.05 -5.28
C TYR A 136 11.61 -2.91 -5.89
N PHE A 137 12.20 -2.12 -6.80
CA PHE A 137 11.59 -0.93 -7.36
C PHE A 137 10.56 -1.24 -8.45
N SER A 138 9.59 -0.32 -8.61
CA SER A 138 8.44 -0.49 -9.49
C SER A 138 8.79 -0.52 -10.98
N ALA A 139 9.82 0.20 -11.42
CA ALA A 139 10.08 0.46 -12.84
C ALA A 139 10.23 -0.81 -13.70
N THR A 140 10.81 -1.88 -13.16
CA THR A 140 10.98 -3.14 -13.92
C THR A 140 9.76 -4.05 -13.88
N LYS A 141 8.70 -3.67 -13.16
CA LYS A 141 7.45 -4.44 -13.03
C LYS A 141 6.35 -3.95 -13.98
N LEU A 142 6.59 -2.83 -14.69
CA LEU A 142 5.68 -2.18 -15.63
C LEU A 142 5.86 -2.69 -17.06
#